data_141be68377032b4831082e9b25f161b8
#
_entry.id   141be68377032b4831082e9b25f161b8
#
_cell.length_a   1.000
_cell.length_b   1.000
_cell.length_c   1.000
_cell.angle_alpha   90.00
_cell.angle_beta   90.00
_cell.angle_gamma   90.00
#
_symmetry.space_group_name_H-M   'P 1'
#
loop_
_entity.id
_entity.type
_entity.pdbx_description
1 polymer ?
#
loop_
_entity_poly.entity_id
_entity_poly.type
_entity_poly.pdbx_seq_one_letter_code
_entity_poly.pdbx_strand_id
1 'polypeptide(L)'
;NIANASPIADMPPLLMILDASVVLRKGKERREIGLQDFYLSYKKTVLRESEFIESIRIPKIEHGHLVRVYKVSKRFEDDISASCGAIWMTTENGKIKRAHIAFGGMSEIPKRALNCEKALEGLAWNEETIKLGMEAVRNDFSPITDFRATKEYRLQVSQNLLLRYFHELNNPSANPVRIASHA
;
A
#
# COMPACT_ATOMS: atom_id res chain seq x y z
N ASN A 1 6.53 -2.20 13.77
CA ASN A 1 5.79 -1.50 12.71
C ASN A 1 4.47 -2.19 12.36
N ILE A 2 4.37 -3.51 12.55
CA ILE A 2 3.16 -4.29 12.23
C ILE A 2 2.27 -4.48 13.46
N ALA A 3 2.82 -5.04 14.56
CA ALA A 3 2.06 -5.34 15.78
C ALA A 3 1.48 -4.08 16.47
N ASN A 4 2.10 -2.92 16.30
CA ASN A 4 1.64 -1.65 16.86
C ASN A 4 0.33 -1.14 16.25
N ALA A 5 -0.10 -1.69 15.10
CA ALA A 5 -1.31 -1.31 14.36
C ALA A 5 -1.44 0.21 14.13
N SER A 6 -0.32 0.87 13.85
CA SER A 6 -0.33 2.28 13.49
C SER A 6 -0.87 2.48 12.08
N PRO A 7 -1.82 3.41 11.86
CA PRO A 7 -2.34 3.70 10.53
C PRO A 7 -1.30 4.30 9.58
N ILE A 8 -0.20 4.83 10.14
CA ILE A 8 0.89 5.49 9.41
C ILE A 8 2.16 4.63 9.35
N ALA A 9 2.06 3.34 9.62
CA ALA A 9 3.17 2.42 9.47
C ALA A 9 3.46 2.17 7.97
N ASP A 10 4.73 2.22 7.58
CA ASP A 10 5.15 2.17 6.17
C ASP A 10 5.26 0.74 5.62
N MET A 11 5.52 -0.26 6.48
CA MET A 11 5.63 -1.66 6.05
C MET A 11 4.30 -2.33 5.68
N PRO A 12 3.19 -2.10 6.40
CA PRO A 12 1.93 -2.79 6.11
C PRO A 12 1.43 -2.62 4.68
N PRO A 13 1.43 -1.43 4.04
CA PRO A 13 1.00 -1.30 2.64
C PRO A 13 1.79 -2.20 1.69
N LEU A 14 3.12 -2.25 1.81
CA LEU A 14 3.95 -3.14 0.99
C LEU A 14 3.59 -4.61 1.22
N LEU A 15 3.49 -5.03 2.47
CA LEU A 15 3.18 -6.42 2.81
C LEU A 15 1.78 -6.83 2.36
N MET A 16 0.80 -5.91 2.38
CA MET A 16 -0.56 -6.17 1.91
C MET A 16 -0.62 -6.40 0.40
N ILE A 17 0.11 -5.60 -0.40
CA ILE A 17 0.13 -5.82 -1.86
C ILE A 17 0.89 -7.09 -2.26
N LEU A 18 1.70 -7.63 -1.38
CA LEU A 18 2.40 -8.90 -1.55
C LEU A 18 1.61 -10.09 -0.99
N ASP A 19 0.35 -9.90 -0.59
CA ASP A 19 -0.51 -10.91 0.02
C ASP A 19 0.16 -11.62 1.21
N ALA A 20 0.93 -10.86 2.00
CA ALA A 20 1.62 -11.39 3.17
C ALA A 20 0.63 -11.81 4.26
N SER A 21 1.01 -12.83 5.02
CA SER A 21 0.28 -13.28 6.21
C SER A 21 1.13 -13.15 7.48
N VAL A 22 0.46 -13.11 8.60
CA VAL A 22 1.06 -13.15 9.94
C VAL A 22 0.75 -14.48 10.60
N VAL A 23 1.77 -15.10 11.17
CA VAL A 23 1.62 -16.30 12.01
C VAL A 23 1.56 -15.85 13.46
N LEU A 24 0.42 -16.07 14.08
CA LEU A 24 0.15 -15.75 15.47
C LEU A 24 0.35 -16.99 16.33
N ARG A 25 0.98 -16.83 17.50
CA ARG A 25 1.28 -17.92 18.41
C ARG A 25 0.85 -17.65 19.84
N LYS A 26 0.29 -18.68 20.49
CA LYS A 26 0.05 -18.74 21.92
C LYS A 26 0.51 -20.13 22.44
N GLY A 27 1.59 -20.17 23.21
CA GLY A 27 2.19 -21.43 23.66
C GLY A 27 2.58 -22.34 22.47
N LYS A 28 1.91 -23.49 22.34
CA LYS A 28 2.12 -24.43 21.21
C LYS A 28 1.17 -24.20 20.03
N GLU A 29 0.08 -23.45 20.24
CA GLU A 29 -0.92 -23.18 19.19
C GLU A 29 -0.43 -22.10 18.23
N ARG A 30 -0.75 -22.28 16.96
CA ARG A 30 -0.48 -21.33 15.87
C ARG A 30 -1.71 -21.15 15.01
N ARG A 31 -1.91 -19.93 14.53
CA ARG A 31 -2.88 -19.61 13.47
C ARG A 31 -2.27 -18.61 12.50
N GLU A 32 -2.67 -18.68 11.26
CA GLU A 32 -2.22 -17.79 10.21
C GLU A 32 -3.38 -16.95 9.70
N ILE A 33 -3.13 -15.66 9.46
CA ILE A 33 -4.14 -14.70 9.01
C ILE A 33 -3.50 -13.80 7.96
N GLY A 34 -4.21 -13.50 6.88
CA GLY A 34 -3.80 -12.49 5.91
C GLY A 34 -3.57 -11.14 6.59
N LEU A 35 -2.52 -10.42 6.20
CA LEU A 35 -2.20 -9.15 6.87
C LEU A 35 -3.32 -8.11 6.70
N GLN A 36 -4.06 -8.15 5.60
CA GLN A 36 -5.22 -7.28 5.38
C GLN A 36 -6.34 -7.47 6.41
N ASP A 37 -6.46 -8.67 7.00
CA ASP A 37 -7.48 -9.04 7.99
C ASP A 37 -6.95 -8.92 9.43
N PHE A 38 -5.67 -8.54 9.59
CA PHE A 38 -5.03 -8.43 10.89
C PHE A 38 -5.45 -7.18 11.68
N TYR A 39 -5.73 -6.08 10.98
CA TYR A 39 -6.11 -4.79 11.59
C TYR A 39 -7.62 -4.64 11.63
N LEU A 40 -8.19 -4.35 12.80
CA LEU A 40 -9.64 -4.20 13.00
C LEU A 40 -10.07 -2.73 13.01
N SER A 41 -9.33 -1.88 13.71
CA SER A 41 -9.55 -0.44 13.81
C SER A 41 -8.29 0.25 14.34
N TYR A 42 -8.35 1.54 14.61
CA TYR A 42 -7.21 2.29 15.14
C TYR A 42 -6.56 1.59 16.33
N LYS A 43 -5.29 1.18 16.17
CA LYS A 43 -4.48 0.44 17.17
C LYS A 43 -5.11 -0.85 17.70
N LYS A 44 -6.08 -1.43 16.99
CA LYS A 44 -6.67 -2.72 17.35
C LYS A 44 -6.37 -3.77 16.29
N THR A 45 -6.02 -4.96 16.74
CA THR A 45 -5.70 -6.11 15.91
C THR A 45 -6.54 -7.32 16.32
N VAL A 46 -6.46 -8.39 15.54
CA VAL A 46 -7.08 -9.68 15.85
C VAL A 46 -6.31 -10.51 16.90
N LEU A 47 -5.21 -9.98 17.47
CA LEU A 47 -4.47 -10.65 18.53
C LEU A 47 -5.37 -10.93 19.73
N ARG A 48 -5.34 -12.18 20.18
CA ARG A 48 -6.00 -12.62 21.40
C ARG A 48 -5.06 -12.43 22.59
N GLU A 49 -5.60 -12.52 23.80
CA GLU A 49 -4.78 -12.46 25.02
C GLU A 49 -3.65 -13.49 24.99
N SER A 50 -2.44 -13.03 25.27
CA SER A 50 -1.20 -13.83 25.27
C SER A 50 -0.78 -14.36 23.88
N GLU A 51 -1.38 -13.89 22.79
CA GLU A 51 -0.85 -14.13 21.46
C GLU A 51 0.22 -13.09 21.08
N PHE A 52 1.17 -13.51 20.26
CA PHE A 52 2.15 -12.62 19.64
C PHE A 52 2.37 -13.02 18.16
N ILE A 53 2.91 -12.10 17.36
CA ILE A 53 3.34 -12.38 16.01
C ILE A 53 4.64 -13.17 16.06
N GLU A 54 4.60 -14.45 15.69
CA GLU A 54 5.78 -15.31 15.62
C GLU A 54 6.60 -15.05 14.34
N SER A 55 5.91 -14.88 13.23
CA SER A 55 6.56 -14.62 11.93
C SER A 55 5.61 -13.97 10.93
N ILE A 56 6.20 -13.44 9.85
CA ILE A 56 5.50 -12.94 8.69
C ILE A 56 5.89 -13.82 7.52
N ARG A 57 4.90 -14.29 6.76
CA ARG A 57 5.11 -15.03 5.53
C ARG A 57 4.83 -14.12 4.35
N ILE A 58 5.80 -14.03 3.47
CA ILE A 58 5.69 -13.21 2.25
C ILE A 58 5.80 -14.17 1.07
N PRO A 59 4.77 -14.27 0.21
CA PRO A 59 4.86 -15.04 -1.03
C PRO A 59 6.03 -14.55 -1.90
N LYS A 60 6.69 -15.45 -2.59
CA LYS A 60 7.73 -15.07 -3.55
C LYS A 60 7.09 -14.31 -4.70
N ILE A 61 7.66 -13.16 -5.02
CA ILE A 61 7.27 -12.37 -6.17
C ILE A 61 7.84 -13.06 -7.42
N GLU A 62 7.00 -13.30 -8.42
CA GLU A 62 7.45 -13.81 -9.71
C GLU A 62 8.27 -12.74 -10.46
N HIS A 63 9.20 -13.17 -11.31
CA HIS A 63 9.99 -12.26 -12.14
C HIS A 63 9.09 -11.41 -13.04
N GLY A 64 9.42 -10.13 -13.17
CA GLY A 64 8.67 -9.18 -14.01
C GLY A 64 7.60 -8.37 -13.28
N HIS A 65 7.35 -8.64 -12.01
CA HIS A 65 6.44 -7.84 -11.21
C HIS A 65 7.12 -6.55 -10.70
N LEU A 66 6.60 -5.42 -11.11
CA LEU A 66 7.19 -4.12 -10.78
C LEU A 66 6.51 -3.52 -9.54
N VAL A 67 7.00 -3.90 -8.38
CA VAL A 67 6.57 -3.31 -7.10
C VAL A 67 7.19 -1.94 -6.92
N ARG A 68 6.38 -0.96 -6.50
CA ARG A 68 6.84 0.38 -6.10
C ARG A 68 6.25 0.74 -4.74
N VAL A 69 7.06 1.38 -3.92
CA VAL A 69 6.62 1.95 -2.64
C VAL A 69 7.02 3.41 -2.62
N TYR A 70 6.07 4.26 -2.28
CA TYR A 70 6.25 5.70 -2.23
C TYR A 70 5.91 6.21 -0.83
N LYS A 71 6.91 6.77 -0.17
CA LYS A 71 6.74 7.46 1.10
C LYS A 71 6.67 8.97 0.83
N VAL A 72 5.63 9.62 1.32
CA VAL A 72 5.47 11.06 1.26
C VAL A 72 5.46 11.61 2.67
N SER A 73 6.44 12.43 3.01
CA SER A 73 6.64 13.04 4.32
C SER A 73 7.15 14.49 4.17
N LYS A 74 7.16 15.25 5.25
CA LYS A 74 7.63 16.64 5.23
C LYS A 74 9.15 16.75 5.17
N ARG A 75 9.87 15.78 5.74
CA ARG A 75 11.33 15.70 5.77
C ARG A 75 11.78 14.46 5.03
N PHE A 76 13.04 14.46 4.55
CA PHE A 76 13.60 13.34 3.79
C PHE A 76 13.85 12.12 4.65
N GLU A 77 14.35 12.30 5.87
CA GLU A 77 14.77 11.24 6.77
C GLU A 77 14.02 11.32 8.09
N ASP A 78 13.89 10.20 8.75
CA ASP A 78 13.33 10.04 10.10
C ASP A 78 11.98 10.73 10.31
N ASP A 79 11.14 10.75 9.29
CA ASP A 79 9.83 11.40 9.37
C ASP A 79 8.66 10.43 9.17
N ILE A 80 7.55 10.78 9.80
CA ILE A 80 6.30 10.02 9.72
C ILE A 80 5.59 10.37 8.41
N SER A 81 5.15 9.34 7.70
CA SER A 81 4.45 9.50 6.43
C SER A 81 3.14 10.29 6.57
N ALA A 82 2.94 11.27 5.70
CA ALA A 82 1.62 11.82 5.44
C ALA A 82 0.77 10.78 4.68
N SER A 83 1.37 10.13 3.67
CA SER A 83 0.84 8.98 2.96
C SER A 83 1.98 8.05 2.58
N CYS A 84 1.76 6.74 2.68
CA CYS A 84 2.66 5.72 2.15
C CYS A 84 1.86 4.82 1.20
N GLY A 85 2.16 4.87 -0.11
CA GLY A 85 1.49 4.07 -1.13
C GLY A 85 2.38 2.93 -1.61
N ALA A 86 1.84 1.72 -1.65
CA ALA A 86 2.46 0.57 -2.27
C ALA A 86 1.60 0.11 -3.45
N ILE A 87 2.22 -0.09 -4.61
CA ILE A 87 1.55 -0.39 -5.87
C ILE A 87 2.28 -1.52 -6.58
N TRP A 88 1.52 -2.47 -7.04
CA TRP A 88 1.96 -3.57 -7.87
C TRP A 88 0.86 -3.89 -8.90
N MET A 89 1.24 -3.95 -10.16
CA MET A 89 0.32 -4.33 -11.24
C MET A 89 1.02 -5.30 -12.19
N THR A 90 0.24 -6.18 -12.78
CA THR A 90 0.66 -7.00 -13.91
C THR A 90 -0.17 -6.67 -15.13
N THR A 91 0.45 -6.74 -16.30
CA THR A 91 -0.23 -6.53 -17.58
C THR A 91 -0.13 -7.79 -18.44
N GLU A 92 -1.17 -8.05 -19.20
CA GLU A 92 -1.22 -9.11 -20.19
C GLU A 92 -1.98 -8.63 -21.41
N ASN A 93 -1.41 -8.77 -22.60
CA ASN A 93 -1.99 -8.31 -23.87
C ASN A 93 -2.39 -6.80 -23.83
N GLY A 94 -1.56 -5.95 -23.22
CA GLY A 94 -1.81 -4.51 -23.12
C GLY A 94 -2.93 -4.11 -22.15
N LYS A 95 -3.44 -5.04 -21.35
CA LYS A 95 -4.45 -4.79 -20.32
C LYS A 95 -3.89 -5.07 -18.92
N ILE A 96 -4.42 -4.38 -17.93
CA ILE A 96 -4.12 -4.63 -16.51
C ILE A 96 -4.79 -5.95 -16.12
N LYS A 97 -3.98 -6.97 -15.82
CA LYS A 97 -4.46 -8.29 -15.42
C LYS A 97 -4.79 -8.34 -13.94
N ARG A 98 -3.92 -7.74 -13.11
CA ARG A 98 -4.07 -7.61 -11.66
C ARG A 98 -3.53 -6.28 -11.20
N ALA A 99 -4.20 -5.69 -10.23
CA ALA A 99 -3.75 -4.51 -9.54
C ALA A 99 -3.83 -4.74 -8.02
N HIS A 100 -2.72 -4.55 -7.32
CA HIS A 100 -2.66 -4.56 -5.87
C HIS A 100 -2.15 -3.20 -5.41
N ILE A 101 -2.98 -2.48 -4.68
CA ILE A 101 -2.74 -1.09 -4.28
C ILE A 101 -3.12 -0.94 -2.81
N ALA A 102 -2.19 -0.49 -1.98
CA ALA A 102 -2.45 -0.27 -0.56
C ALA A 102 -1.86 1.04 -0.08
N PHE A 103 -2.52 1.66 0.89
CA PHE A 103 -2.06 2.90 1.49
C PHE A 103 -2.06 2.85 3.01
N GLY A 104 -1.02 3.49 3.59
CA GLY A 104 -0.96 3.93 4.97
C GLY A 104 -1.18 5.45 5.06
N GLY A 105 -1.75 5.92 6.17
CA GLY A 105 -2.05 7.35 6.39
C GLY A 105 -3.35 7.84 5.75
N MET A 106 -4.12 6.95 5.14
CA MET A 106 -5.33 7.28 4.39
C MET A 106 -6.63 6.84 5.09
N SER A 107 -6.53 6.07 6.16
CA SER A 107 -7.64 5.57 6.97
C SER A 107 -7.16 5.33 8.40
N GLU A 108 -8.04 4.89 9.28
CA GLU A 108 -7.69 4.49 10.67
C GLU A 108 -6.79 3.24 10.75
N ILE A 109 -6.71 2.48 9.66
CA ILE A 109 -5.81 1.33 9.48
C ILE A 109 -5.14 1.40 8.10
N PRO A 110 -3.95 0.80 7.92
CA PRO A 110 -3.43 0.53 6.59
C PRO A 110 -4.37 -0.45 5.88
N LYS A 111 -4.71 -0.21 4.63
CA LYS A 111 -5.59 -1.12 3.87
C LYS A 111 -5.40 -1.01 2.37
N ARG A 112 -5.92 -2.03 1.65
CA ARG A 112 -5.95 -2.05 0.18
C ARG A 112 -7.04 -1.12 -0.35
N ALA A 113 -6.78 -0.59 -1.55
CA ALA A 113 -7.69 0.25 -2.32
C ALA A 113 -8.55 -0.60 -3.28
N LEU A 114 -9.45 -1.41 -2.73
CA LEU A 114 -10.17 -2.45 -3.49
C LEU A 114 -11.07 -1.88 -4.60
N ASN A 115 -11.69 -0.71 -4.41
CA ASN A 115 -12.46 -0.05 -5.46
C ASN A 115 -11.56 0.46 -6.58
N CYS A 116 -10.39 1.00 -6.23
CA CYS A 116 -9.38 1.41 -7.21
C CYS A 116 -8.86 0.21 -8.00
N GLU A 117 -8.49 -0.88 -7.36
CA GLU A 117 -8.03 -2.11 -8.00
C GLU A 117 -9.07 -2.63 -9.00
N LYS A 118 -10.32 -2.75 -8.57
CA LYS A 118 -11.45 -3.19 -9.40
C LYS A 118 -11.70 -2.26 -10.59
N ALA A 119 -11.50 -0.96 -10.42
CA ALA A 119 -11.67 0.02 -11.50
C ALA A 119 -10.60 -0.07 -12.58
N LEU A 120 -9.45 -0.69 -12.28
CA LEU A 120 -8.31 -0.82 -13.18
C LEU A 120 -8.27 -2.17 -13.90
N GLU A 121 -8.63 -3.26 -13.22
CA GLU A 121 -8.48 -4.61 -13.74
C GLU A 121 -9.32 -4.86 -14.99
N GLY A 122 -8.72 -5.53 -15.99
CA GLY A 122 -9.33 -5.83 -17.29
C GLY A 122 -9.26 -4.70 -18.31
N LEU A 123 -8.93 -3.48 -17.90
CA LEU A 123 -8.85 -2.30 -18.78
C LEU A 123 -7.45 -2.15 -19.41
N ALA A 124 -7.36 -1.34 -20.45
CA ALA A 124 -6.12 -1.08 -21.16
C ALA A 124 -5.08 -0.39 -20.27
N TRP A 125 -3.80 -0.73 -20.43
CA TRP A 125 -2.70 -0.07 -19.76
C TRP A 125 -2.41 1.29 -20.43
N ASN A 126 -3.15 2.32 -20.03
CA ASN A 126 -2.99 3.69 -20.51
C ASN A 126 -3.31 4.71 -19.39
N GLU A 127 -2.97 5.97 -19.64
CA GLU A 127 -3.16 7.04 -18.66
C GLU A 127 -4.64 7.29 -18.32
N GLU A 128 -5.54 7.12 -19.29
CA GLU A 128 -6.98 7.30 -19.08
C GLU A 128 -7.53 6.29 -18.07
N THR A 129 -7.14 5.03 -18.21
CA THR A 129 -7.47 3.98 -17.25
C THR A 129 -6.90 4.31 -15.86
N ILE A 130 -5.65 4.79 -15.77
CA ILE A 130 -5.06 5.18 -14.49
C ILE A 130 -5.85 6.32 -13.83
N LYS A 131 -6.35 7.28 -14.59
CA LYS A 131 -7.22 8.35 -14.09
C LYS A 131 -8.52 7.82 -13.50
N LEU A 132 -9.12 6.76 -14.08
CA LEU A 132 -10.28 6.10 -13.47
C LEU A 132 -9.93 5.50 -12.10
N GLY A 133 -8.78 4.83 -11.98
CA GLY A 133 -8.27 4.33 -10.71
C GLY A 133 -8.05 5.45 -9.68
N MET A 134 -7.48 6.60 -10.13
CA MET A 134 -7.27 7.77 -9.27
C MET A 134 -8.58 8.28 -8.68
N GLU A 135 -9.64 8.39 -9.49
CA GLU A 135 -10.96 8.78 -8.98
C GLU A 135 -11.54 7.75 -8.00
N ALA A 136 -11.36 6.47 -8.30
CA ALA A 136 -11.86 5.38 -7.45
C ALA A 136 -11.21 5.33 -6.05
N VAL A 137 -9.97 5.82 -5.88
CA VAL A 137 -9.30 5.94 -4.56
C VAL A 137 -10.17 6.69 -3.55
N ARG A 138 -10.97 7.67 -3.98
CA ARG A 138 -11.89 8.42 -3.10
C ARG A 138 -12.97 7.55 -2.46
N ASN A 139 -13.31 6.43 -3.09
CA ASN A 139 -14.31 5.49 -2.57
C ASN A 139 -13.70 4.51 -1.55
N ASP A 140 -12.36 4.40 -1.53
CA ASP A 140 -11.65 3.50 -0.61
C ASP A 140 -11.27 4.20 0.70
N PHE A 141 -11.03 5.52 0.66
CA PHE A 141 -10.38 6.22 1.75
C PHE A 141 -11.08 7.52 2.15
N SER A 142 -11.10 7.76 3.46
CA SER A 142 -11.58 8.99 4.08
C SER A 142 -10.54 9.48 5.10
N PRO A 143 -9.41 10.05 4.62
CA PRO A 143 -8.35 10.47 5.52
C PRO A 143 -8.76 11.66 6.39
N ILE A 144 -8.09 11.82 7.52
CA ILE A 144 -8.27 12.95 8.42
C ILE A 144 -7.28 14.08 8.10
N THR A 145 -7.62 15.29 8.52
CA THR A 145 -6.68 16.40 8.63
C THR A 145 -5.99 16.37 9.99
N ASP A 146 -4.67 16.41 10.01
CA ASP A 146 -3.86 16.53 11.21
C ASP A 146 -2.68 17.49 10.97
N PHE A 147 -1.76 17.60 11.94
CA PHE A 147 -0.59 18.48 11.82
C PHE A 147 0.42 18.04 10.74
N ARG A 148 0.30 16.83 10.18
CA ARG A 148 1.16 16.32 9.10
C ARG A 148 0.65 16.74 7.74
N ALA A 149 -0.68 16.62 7.50
CA ALA A 149 -1.28 16.93 6.21
C ALA A 149 -2.80 17.11 6.34
N THR A 150 -3.37 17.88 5.41
CA THR A 150 -4.83 17.93 5.26
C THR A 150 -5.35 16.67 4.57
N LYS A 151 -6.62 16.37 4.75
CA LYS A 151 -7.29 15.26 4.07
C LYS A 151 -7.25 15.40 2.54
N GLU A 152 -7.40 16.63 2.05
CA GLU A 152 -7.35 16.96 0.62
C GLU A 152 -5.96 16.64 0.04
N TYR A 153 -4.89 17.06 0.73
CA TYR A 153 -3.52 16.78 0.32
C TYR A 153 -3.25 15.28 0.29
N ARG A 154 -3.67 14.53 1.32
CA ARG A 154 -3.49 13.07 1.38
C ARG A 154 -4.16 12.37 0.20
N LEU A 155 -5.41 12.74 -0.12
CA LEU A 155 -6.14 12.21 -1.28
C LEU A 155 -5.43 12.55 -2.58
N GLN A 156 -5.10 13.80 -2.81
CA GLN A 156 -4.44 14.25 -4.03
C GLN A 156 -3.09 13.56 -4.24
N VAL A 157 -2.28 13.47 -3.20
CA VAL A 157 -0.99 12.78 -3.26
C VAL A 157 -1.18 11.31 -3.59
N SER A 158 -2.07 10.61 -2.89
CA SER A 158 -2.30 9.17 -3.11
C SER A 158 -2.80 8.87 -4.51
N GLN A 159 -3.66 9.73 -5.08
CA GLN A 159 -4.07 9.67 -6.47
C GLN A 159 -2.87 9.86 -7.42
N ASN A 160 -2.05 10.88 -7.17
CA ASN A 160 -0.88 11.17 -8.01
C ASN A 160 0.19 10.07 -7.97
N LEU A 161 0.27 9.26 -6.89
CA LEU A 161 1.18 8.12 -6.83
C LEU A 161 0.83 7.04 -7.87
N LEU A 162 -0.45 6.87 -8.23
CA LEU A 162 -0.86 5.98 -9.33
C LEU A 162 -0.34 6.48 -10.68
N LEU A 163 -0.49 7.77 -10.94
CA LEU A 163 0.02 8.39 -12.17
C LEU A 163 1.54 8.33 -12.23
N ARG A 164 2.22 8.60 -11.12
CA ARG A 164 3.67 8.45 -11.01
C ARG A 164 4.12 7.03 -11.31
N TYR A 165 3.45 6.02 -10.73
CA TYR A 165 3.72 4.61 -11.01
C TYR A 165 3.63 4.30 -12.51
N PHE A 166 2.57 4.76 -13.17
CA PHE A 166 2.37 4.58 -14.62
C PHE A 166 3.51 5.21 -15.44
N HIS A 167 3.87 6.47 -15.14
CA HIS A 167 4.94 7.15 -15.87
C HIS A 167 6.31 6.52 -15.64
N GLU A 168 6.64 6.10 -14.42
CA GLU A 168 7.91 5.42 -14.11
C GLU A 168 8.06 4.09 -14.87
N LEU A 169 6.96 3.37 -15.11
CA LEU A 169 7.00 2.11 -15.85
C LEU A 169 7.06 2.30 -17.36
N ASN A 170 6.42 3.33 -17.89
CA ASN A 170 6.45 3.62 -19.32
C ASN A 170 7.73 4.38 -19.75
N ASN A 171 8.42 5.04 -18.82
CA ASN A 171 9.65 5.79 -19.09
C ASN A 171 10.78 5.33 -18.15
N PRO A 172 11.36 4.14 -18.32
CA PRO A 172 12.39 3.60 -17.44
C PRO A 172 13.67 4.47 -17.37
N SER A 173 13.93 5.27 -18.40
CA SER A 173 15.04 6.22 -18.47
C SER A 173 14.79 7.55 -17.76
N ALA A 174 13.54 7.86 -17.41
CA ALA A 174 13.24 8.99 -16.55
C ALA A 174 13.79 8.69 -15.16
N ASN A 175 14.82 9.42 -14.74
CA ASN A 175 15.51 9.21 -13.47
C ASN A 175 14.53 9.48 -12.31
N PRO A 176 13.92 8.45 -11.68
CA PRO A 176 13.03 8.71 -10.56
C PRO A 176 13.88 9.27 -9.42
N VAL A 177 13.43 10.36 -8.83
CA VAL A 177 14.05 10.87 -7.59
C VAL A 177 13.86 9.82 -6.51
N ARG A 178 14.91 9.04 -6.26
CA ARG A 178 14.96 8.01 -5.20
C ARG A 178 15.96 8.45 -4.13
N ILE A 179 15.58 8.30 -2.88
CA ILE A 179 16.47 8.60 -1.74
C ILE A 179 17.75 7.75 -1.81
N ALA A 180 17.66 6.51 -2.33
CA ALA A 180 18.79 5.59 -2.48
C ALA A 180 19.74 5.90 -3.65
N SER A 181 19.52 6.94 -4.45
CA SER A 181 20.43 7.31 -5.56
C SER A 181 21.63 8.12 -5.14
N HIS A 182 21.87 8.29 -3.85
CA HIS A 182 22.99 9.03 -3.28
C HIS A 182 23.98 8.14 -2.49
N ALA A 183 23.93 6.81 -2.68
CA ALA A 183 24.90 5.88 -2.13
C ALA A 183 25.95 5.54 -3.18
#